data_7084a5df27a0737e30f0af3da641cd3b
#
_entry.id   7084a5df27a0737e30f0af3da641cd3b
#
_cell.length_a   1.000
_cell.length_b   1.000
_cell.length_c   1.000
_cell.angle_alpha   90.00
_cell.angle_beta   90.00
_cell.angle_gamma   90.00
#
_symmetry.space_group_name_H-M   'P 1'
#
loop_
_entity.id
_entity.type
_entity.pdbx_description
1 polymer ?
#
loop_
_entity_poly.entity_id
_entity_poly.type
_entity_poly.pdbx_seq_one_letter_code
_entity_poly.pdbx_strand_id
1 'polypeptide(L)'
;MDKQKKGIVEKPVFECGKGIAIQGYEGSFHQVAARNIYGKAVEVIPCATFRDLIRIASDKNASSGAIMAIENSIAGSILPNYNLLQKSKLKVVAEVYLSISQNLLVNPGVKLEDIKEVHSHPMAILQCLEYLEQYNWKLVETEDTALSAKMVHQHRSKHAAAIASKLAAELFELDVLAPSIQTMKNNFTRFLVLQREKEAIDIPMANKSSIYFQTNHSKGILAKVLTVIADAGINLSKLQSMPIPGSNFKYGFYADLEFEQRAQLDQVMEGIESLTNSVKVFGIYQSGKIVKG
;
A
#
# COMPACT_ATOMS: atom_id res chain seq x y z
N MET A 1 2.75 44.46 3.06
CA MET A 1 3.54 43.49 2.30
C MET A 1 4.09 42.46 3.27
N ASP A 2 3.32 41.43 3.56
CA ASP A 2 3.73 40.37 4.49
C ASP A 2 3.90 39.08 3.71
N LYS A 3 5.15 38.70 3.51
CA LYS A 3 5.49 37.42 2.85
C LYS A 3 5.29 36.32 3.88
N GLN A 4 4.17 35.62 3.77
CA GLN A 4 3.97 34.33 4.45
C GLN A 4 5.12 33.38 4.06
N LYS A 5 6.05 33.16 4.99
CA LYS A 5 6.99 32.04 4.92
C LYS A 5 6.18 30.74 4.97
N LYS A 6 6.01 30.08 3.82
CA LYS A 6 5.59 28.67 3.77
C LYS A 6 6.64 27.87 4.53
N GLY A 7 6.30 27.42 5.73
CA GLY A 7 7.13 26.47 6.47
C GLY A 7 7.35 25.22 5.62
N ILE A 8 8.58 24.92 5.32
CA ILE A 8 9.01 23.65 4.72
C ILE A 8 8.80 22.62 5.84
N VAL A 9 7.73 21.84 5.76
CA VAL A 9 7.54 20.68 6.63
C VAL A 9 8.58 19.67 6.19
N GLU A 10 9.66 19.54 6.96
CA GLU A 10 10.65 18.48 6.73
C GLU A 10 9.94 17.13 6.79
N LYS A 11 10.11 16.32 5.73
CA LYS A 11 9.65 14.93 5.74
C LYS A 11 10.38 14.21 6.87
N PRO A 12 9.68 13.36 7.67
CA PRO A 12 10.39 12.56 8.64
C PRO A 12 11.45 11.72 7.89
N VAL A 13 12.69 11.88 8.29
CA VAL A 13 13.81 11.13 7.70
C VAL A 13 13.77 9.74 8.32
N PHE A 14 13.22 8.79 7.58
CA PHE A 14 13.29 7.38 7.96
C PHE A 14 14.67 6.85 7.57
N GLU A 15 15.46 6.43 8.56
CA GLU A 15 16.74 5.80 8.30
C GLU A 15 16.56 4.40 7.70
N CYS A 16 17.29 4.11 6.63
CA CYS A 16 17.27 2.85 5.93
C CYS A 16 18.68 2.26 5.85
N GLY A 17 19.15 1.65 6.95
CA GLY A 17 20.48 1.07 7.00
C GLY A 17 20.61 -0.33 6.39
N LYS A 18 19.50 -1.09 6.24
CA LYS A 18 19.51 -2.50 5.84
C LYS A 18 18.52 -2.86 4.74
N GLY A 19 18.06 -1.89 3.99
CA GLY A 19 17.02 -2.08 2.97
C GLY A 19 15.61 -2.21 3.56
N ILE A 20 14.61 -2.08 2.68
CA ILE A 20 13.18 -2.08 3.01
C ILE A 20 12.53 -3.29 2.35
N ALA A 21 11.84 -4.12 3.13
CA ALA A 21 11.10 -5.26 2.61
C ALA A 21 9.91 -4.79 1.77
N ILE A 22 9.76 -5.35 0.58
CA ILE A 22 8.65 -5.10 -0.35
C ILE A 22 8.08 -6.43 -0.82
N GLN A 23 6.78 -6.48 -1.13
CA GLN A 23 6.22 -7.63 -1.83
C GLN A 23 6.41 -7.46 -3.34
N GLY A 24 6.73 -8.54 -4.04
CA GLY A 24 7.04 -8.56 -5.46
C GLY A 24 8.53 -8.35 -5.73
N TYR A 25 8.82 -7.87 -6.92
CA TYR A 25 10.18 -7.76 -7.44
C TYR A 25 10.61 -6.28 -7.56
N GLU A 26 11.91 -6.08 -7.89
CA GLU A 26 12.41 -4.77 -8.29
C GLU A 26 11.62 -4.24 -9.49
N GLY A 27 11.32 -2.95 -9.50
CA GLY A 27 10.43 -2.33 -10.48
C GLY A 27 8.95 -2.37 -10.11
N SER A 28 8.56 -3.07 -9.02
CA SER A 28 7.16 -3.12 -8.56
C SER A 28 6.67 -1.77 -8.03
N PHE A 29 5.35 -1.62 -7.94
CA PHE A 29 4.74 -0.43 -7.32
C PHE A 29 5.08 -0.30 -5.83
N HIS A 30 5.42 -1.40 -5.14
CA HIS A 30 5.97 -1.35 -3.79
C HIS A 30 7.32 -0.63 -3.75
N GLN A 31 8.22 -0.90 -4.71
CA GLN A 31 9.49 -0.18 -4.79
C GLN A 31 9.28 1.29 -5.17
N VAL A 32 8.32 1.60 -6.04
CA VAL A 32 7.95 3.00 -6.34
C VAL A 32 7.50 3.71 -5.05
N ALA A 33 6.66 3.07 -4.24
CA ALA A 33 6.23 3.61 -2.95
C ALA A 33 7.43 3.78 -1.99
N ALA A 34 8.33 2.80 -1.91
CA ALA A 34 9.56 2.88 -1.11
C ALA A 34 10.44 4.07 -1.52
N ARG A 35 10.65 4.27 -2.82
CA ARG A 35 11.42 5.41 -3.35
C ARG A 35 10.80 6.77 -3.03
N ASN A 36 9.49 6.85 -2.95
CA ASN A 36 8.79 8.08 -2.56
C ASN A 36 8.99 8.44 -1.08
N ILE A 37 9.15 7.45 -0.22
CA ILE A 37 9.34 7.63 1.23
C ILE A 37 10.82 7.82 1.58
N TYR A 38 11.69 6.93 1.09
CA TYR A 38 13.10 6.81 1.50
C TYR A 38 14.08 7.45 0.50
N GLY A 39 13.60 7.86 -0.67
CA GLY A 39 14.44 8.39 -1.74
C GLY A 39 14.82 7.33 -2.78
N LYS A 40 15.32 7.80 -3.95
CA LYS A 40 15.60 6.95 -5.12
C LYS A 40 16.65 5.86 -4.88
N ALA A 41 17.59 6.10 -3.97
CA ALA A 41 18.69 5.18 -3.65
C ALA A 41 18.32 4.09 -2.64
N VAL A 42 17.04 4.02 -2.21
CA VAL A 42 16.62 3.00 -1.23
C VAL A 42 16.86 1.60 -1.77
N GLU A 43 17.57 0.80 -1.00
CA GLU A 43 17.68 -0.63 -1.23
C GLU A 43 16.40 -1.33 -0.83
N VAL A 44 15.91 -2.24 -1.67
CA VAL A 44 14.71 -3.02 -1.40
C VAL A 44 15.04 -4.50 -1.25
N ILE A 45 14.28 -5.17 -0.41
CA ILE A 45 14.39 -6.61 -0.17
C ILE A 45 13.10 -7.25 -0.73
N PRO A 46 13.17 -7.85 -1.93
CA PRO A 46 12.03 -8.51 -2.56
C PRO A 46 11.53 -9.69 -1.73
N CYS A 47 10.23 -9.76 -1.52
CA CYS A 47 9.56 -10.84 -0.81
C CYS A 47 8.49 -11.45 -1.72
N ALA A 48 8.49 -12.77 -1.87
CA ALA A 48 7.50 -13.46 -2.71
C ALA A 48 6.07 -13.28 -2.17
N THR A 49 5.91 -13.23 -0.85
CA THR A 49 4.60 -13.11 -0.20
C THR A 49 4.57 -11.99 0.85
N PHE A 50 3.36 -11.49 1.15
CA PHE A 50 3.18 -10.56 2.28
C PHE A 50 3.51 -11.21 3.64
N ARG A 51 3.43 -12.53 3.77
CA ARG A 51 3.87 -13.24 4.97
C ARG A 51 5.39 -13.16 5.14
N ASP A 52 6.15 -13.34 4.06
CA ASP A 52 7.60 -13.17 4.08
C ASP A 52 7.99 -11.72 4.36
N LEU A 53 7.28 -10.77 3.76
CA LEU A 53 7.47 -9.35 4.05
C LEU A 53 7.36 -9.05 5.55
N ILE A 54 6.29 -9.52 6.22
CA ILE A 54 6.11 -9.33 7.67
C ILE A 54 7.21 -10.03 8.46
N ARG A 55 7.62 -11.25 8.07
CA ARG A 55 8.70 -12.00 8.72
C ARG A 55 10.03 -11.23 8.63
N ILE A 56 10.39 -10.77 7.44
CA ILE A 56 11.63 -10.02 7.20
C ILE A 56 11.60 -8.66 7.89
N ALA A 57 10.48 -7.94 7.83
CA ALA A 57 10.32 -6.66 8.51
C ALA A 57 10.40 -6.76 10.04
N SER A 58 10.03 -7.92 10.60
CA SER A 58 10.11 -8.16 12.05
C SER A 58 11.52 -8.48 12.53
N ASP A 59 12.44 -8.87 11.64
CA ASP A 59 13.83 -9.16 11.97
C ASP A 59 14.72 -7.92 11.80
N LYS A 60 15.24 -7.38 12.91
CA LYS A 60 16.13 -6.23 12.93
C LYS A 60 17.46 -6.44 12.17
N ASN A 61 17.86 -7.70 11.97
CA ASN A 61 19.07 -8.02 11.24
C ASN A 61 18.84 -8.13 9.73
N ALA A 62 17.60 -8.35 9.32
CA ALA A 62 17.22 -8.55 7.93
C ALA A 62 16.81 -7.25 7.21
N SER A 63 16.11 -6.32 7.89
CA SER A 63 15.62 -5.10 7.24
C SER A 63 15.47 -3.93 8.19
N SER A 64 15.30 -2.71 7.66
CA SER A 64 14.92 -1.50 8.40
C SER A 64 13.41 -1.30 8.52
N GLY A 65 12.60 -2.21 7.97
CA GLY A 65 11.15 -2.12 7.96
C GLY A 65 10.57 -2.63 6.66
N ALA A 66 9.33 -2.24 6.35
CA ALA A 66 8.65 -2.67 5.13
C ALA A 66 7.72 -1.59 4.56
N ILE A 67 7.42 -1.75 3.27
CA ILE A 67 6.31 -1.09 2.59
C ILE A 67 5.28 -2.15 2.21
N MET A 68 4.04 -2.00 2.68
CA MET A 68 2.99 -2.98 2.46
C MET A 68 1.73 -2.33 1.88
N ALA A 69 1.30 -2.79 0.72
CA ALA A 69 0.00 -2.40 0.16
C ALA A 69 -1.13 -2.87 1.09
N ILE A 70 -2.08 -2.01 1.38
CA ILE A 70 -3.20 -2.32 2.28
C ILE A 70 -4.56 -2.17 1.60
N GLU A 71 -4.64 -1.32 0.59
CA GLU A 71 -5.88 -1.00 -0.10
C GLU A 71 -5.61 -0.44 -1.50
N ASN A 72 -6.50 -0.74 -2.44
CA ASN A 72 -6.55 -0.12 -3.75
C ASN A 72 -7.93 0.51 -3.98
N SER A 73 -7.98 1.70 -4.59
CA SER A 73 -9.23 2.46 -4.78
C SER A 73 -10.24 1.79 -5.69
N ILE A 74 -9.83 0.80 -6.50
CA ILE A 74 -10.69 0.03 -7.40
C ILE A 74 -10.97 -1.36 -6.83
N ALA A 75 -9.92 -2.08 -6.39
CA ALA A 75 -10.02 -3.45 -5.90
C ALA A 75 -10.43 -3.55 -4.41
N GLY A 76 -10.40 -2.43 -3.68
CA GLY A 76 -10.77 -2.38 -2.26
C GLY A 76 -9.65 -2.82 -1.32
N SER A 77 -10.04 -3.24 -0.12
CA SER A 77 -9.12 -3.62 0.95
C SER A 77 -8.46 -4.96 0.70
N ILE A 78 -7.15 -5.05 0.93
CA ILE A 78 -6.38 -6.30 0.87
C ILE A 78 -6.49 -6.98 2.25
N LEU A 79 -7.65 -7.60 2.50
CA LEU A 79 -8.00 -8.16 3.81
C LEU A 79 -6.94 -9.10 4.43
N PRO A 80 -6.26 -9.98 3.66
CA PRO A 80 -5.18 -10.79 4.21
C PRO A 80 -4.07 -9.96 4.87
N ASN A 81 -3.76 -8.77 4.34
CA ASN A 81 -2.71 -7.92 4.86
C ASN A 81 -3.08 -7.28 6.19
N TYR A 82 -4.35 -6.93 6.39
CA TYR A 82 -4.85 -6.49 7.69
C TYR A 82 -4.68 -7.57 8.76
N ASN A 83 -4.95 -8.83 8.43
CA ASN A 83 -4.74 -9.96 9.34
C ASN A 83 -3.27 -10.17 9.68
N LEU A 84 -2.38 -10.04 8.70
CA LEU A 84 -0.94 -10.15 8.92
C LEU A 84 -0.46 -9.03 9.86
N LEU A 85 -0.90 -7.79 9.61
CA LEU A 85 -0.58 -6.64 10.45
C LEU A 85 -1.11 -6.82 11.88
N GLN A 86 -2.37 -7.27 12.02
CA GLN A 86 -2.99 -7.51 13.32
C GLN A 86 -2.22 -8.54 14.16
N LYS A 87 -1.66 -9.58 13.53
CA LYS A 87 -0.88 -10.64 14.20
C LYS A 87 0.59 -10.25 14.43
N SER A 88 1.08 -9.22 13.77
CA SER A 88 2.47 -8.76 13.90
C SER A 88 2.66 -7.82 15.10
N LYS A 89 3.93 -7.53 15.44
CA LYS A 89 4.34 -6.46 16.36
C LYS A 89 4.84 -5.21 15.63
N LEU A 90 4.59 -5.14 14.31
CA LEU A 90 4.97 -3.98 13.53
C LEU A 90 4.00 -2.83 13.78
N LYS A 91 4.52 -1.61 13.69
CA LYS A 91 3.77 -0.35 13.79
C LYS A 91 3.75 0.35 12.44
N VAL A 92 2.63 0.98 12.15
CA VAL A 92 2.48 1.91 11.02
C VAL A 92 3.07 3.25 11.46
N VAL A 93 4.07 3.73 10.73
CA VAL A 93 4.75 5.01 11.01
C VAL A 93 4.47 6.06 9.94
N ALA A 94 4.00 5.66 8.77
CA ALA A 94 3.56 6.55 7.70
C ALA A 94 2.69 5.78 6.70
N GLU A 95 2.08 6.52 5.79
CA GLU A 95 1.37 5.98 4.63
C GLU A 95 1.66 6.82 3.37
N VAL A 96 1.47 6.21 2.21
CA VAL A 96 1.52 6.89 0.92
C VAL A 96 0.42 6.35 0.00
N TYR A 97 -0.21 7.25 -0.74
CA TYR A 97 -1.18 6.92 -1.78
C TYR A 97 -0.49 7.07 -3.14
N LEU A 98 -0.20 5.94 -3.78
CA LEU A 98 0.48 5.91 -5.06
C LEU A 98 -0.55 5.85 -6.20
N SER A 99 -0.48 6.79 -7.13
CA SER A 99 -1.23 6.70 -8.39
C SER A 99 -0.64 5.58 -9.24
N ILE A 100 -1.45 4.58 -9.56
CA ILE A 100 -1.03 3.40 -10.34
C ILE A 100 -1.18 3.71 -11.82
N SER A 101 -0.07 3.68 -12.55
CA SER A 101 -0.02 3.82 -14.00
C SER A 101 0.51 2.54 -14.62
N GLN A 102 -0.35 1.86 -15.36
CA GLN A 102 0.00 0.65 -16.10
C GLN A 102 0.49 1.03 -17.49
N ASN A 103 1.69 0.59 -17.86
CA ASN A 103 2.30 0.92 -19.14
C ASN A 103 2.58 -0.35 -19.92
N LEU A 104 2.42 -0.30 -21.24
CA LEU A 104 2.82 -1.38 -22.14
C LEU A 104 4.31 -1.24 -22.45
N LEU A 105 5.09 -2.20 -22.01
CA LEU A 105 6.55 -2.21 -22.08
C LEU A 105 7.05 -3.27 -23.05
N VAL A 106 8.04 -2.91 -23.86
CA VAL A 106 8.65 -3.80 -24.86
C VAL A 106 10.16 -3.63 -24.88
N ASN A 107 10.88 -4.58 -25.48
CA ASN A 107 12.30 -4.39 -25.77
C ASN A 107 12.51 -3.27 -26.80
N PRO A 108 13.64 -2.57 -26.74
CA PRO A 108 13.93 -1.47 -27.65
C PRO A 108 13.78 -1.86 -29.14
N GLY A 109 13.09 -0.98 -29.88
CA GLY A 109 12.85 -1.15 -31.32
C GLY A 109 11.68 -2.07 -31.68
N VAL A 110 10.99 -2.69 -30.72
CA VAL A 110 9.76 -3.46 -30.97
C VAL A 110 8.59 -2.52 -31.20
N LYS A 111 7.81 -2.76 -32.24
CA LYS A 111 6.63 -1.98 -32.59
C LYS A 111 5.33 -2.69 -32.17
N LEU A 112 4.24 -1.94 -32.17
CA LEU A 112 2.92 -2.45 -31.78
C LEU A 112 2.46 -3.65 -32.62
N GLU A 113 2.78 -3.63 -33.91
CA GLU A 113 2.47 -4.67 -34.90
C GLU A 113 3.25 -5.98 -34.68
N ASP A 114 4.38 -5.92 -33.98
CA ASP A 114 5.21 -7.09 -33.70
C ASP A 114 4.67 -7.93 -32.54
N ILE A 115 3.82 -7.33 -31.68
CA ILE A 115 3.35 -7.94 -30.43
C ILE A 115 2.35 -9.06 -30.74
N LYS A 116 2.58 -10.23 -30.13
CA LYS A 116 1.68 -11.39 -30.18
C LYS A 116 1.12 -11.77 -28.82
N GLU A 117 1.84 -11.42 -27.74
CA GLU A 117 1.43 -11.73 -26.37
C GLU A 117 1.79 -10.62 -25.39
N VAL A 118 0.97 -10.50 -24.35
CA VAL A 118 1.13 -9.49 -23.29
C VAL A 118 1.11 -10.21 -21.95
N HIS A 119 2.16 -10.00 -21.15
CA HIS A 119 2.38 -10.65 -19.87
C HIS A 119 2.15 -9.67 -18.72
N SER A 120 1.40 -10.05 -17.70
CA SER A 120 1.30 -9.30 -16.45
C SER A 120 0.56 -10.08 -15.36
N HIS A 121 0.49 -9.47 -14.17
CA HIS A 121 -0.38 -9.95 -13.10
C HIS A 121 -1.86 -9.84 -13.52
N PRO A 122 -2.72 -10.82 -13.16
CA PRO A 122 -4.14 -10.83 -13.57
C PRO A 122 -4.89 -9.51 -13.31
N MET A 123 -4.67 -8.89 -12.14
CA MET A 123 -5.31 -7.61 -11.82
C MET A 123 -4.87 -6.46 -12.72
N ALA A 124 -3.62 -6.44 -13.19
CA ALA A 124 -3.13 -5.43 -14.12
C ALA A 124 -3.72 -5.63 -15.51
N ILE A 125 -3.82 -6.89 -15.96
CA ILE A 125 -4.48 -7.24 -17.22
C ILE A 125 -5.95 -6.79 -17.16
N LEU A 126 -6.68 -7.15 -16.11
CA LEU A 126 -8.09 -6.77 -15.91
C LEU A 126 -8.29 -5.26 -15.95
N GLN A 127 -7.39 -4.50 -15.31
CA GLN A 127 -7.45 -3.04 -15.32
C GLN A 127 -7.20 -2.39 -16.68
N CYS A 128 -6.63 -3.13 -17.64
CA CYS A 128 -6.25 -2.66 -18.98
C CYS A 128 -7.10 -3.25 -20.11
N LEU A 129 -8.17 -3.99 -19.81
CA LEU A 129 -8.93 -4.75 -20.80
C LEU A 129 -9.41 -3.90 -21.97
N GLU A 130 -9.99 -2.72 -21.73
CA GLU A 130 -10.46 -1.83 -22.83
C GLU A 130 -9.37 -1.45 -23.85
N TYR A 131 -8.12 -1.35 -23.37
CA TYR A 131 -6.99 -1.12 -24.26
C TYR A 131 -6.58 -2.41 -24.98
N LEU A 132 -6.54 -3.52 -24.27
CA LEU A 132 -6.06 -4.81 -24.77
C LEU A 132 -7.02 -5.43 -25.78
N GLU A 133 -8.33 -5.26 -25.62
CA GLU A 133 -9.37 -5.75 -26.54
C GLU A 133 -9.35 -5.12 -27.95
N GLN A 134 -8.59 -4.03 -28.13
CA GLN A 134 -8.37 -3.43 -29.44
C GLN A 134 -7.42 -4.28 -30.31
N TYR A 135 -6.74 -5.26 -29.72
CA TYR A 135 -5.73 -6.08 -30.38
C TYR A 135 -6.01 -7.58 -30.18
N ASN A 136 -5.55 -8.38 -31.13
CA ASN A 136 -5.66 -9.85 -31.02
C ASN A 136 -4.41 -10.46 -30.39
N TRP A 137 -4.06 -9.98 -29.17
CA TRP A 137 -2.91 -10.47 -28.43
C TRP A 137 -3.31 -11.59 -27.46
N LYS A 138 -2.42 -12.57 -27.28
CA LYS A 138 -2.56 -13.56 -26.22
C LYS A 138 -2.23 -12.90 -24.87
N LEU A 139 -3.16 -12.94 -23.93
CA LEU A 139 -2.93 -12.47 -22.55
C LEU A 139 -2.36 -13.60 -21.71
N VAL A 140 -1.19 -13.35 -21.09
CA VAL A 140 -0.46 -14.33 -20.28
C VAL A 140 -0.38 -13.84 -18.85
N GLU A 141 -1.05 -14.55 -17.95
CA GLU A 141 -1.01 -14.23 -16.53
C GLU A 141 0.29 -14.69 -15.88
N THR A 142 0.86 -13.83 -15.05
CA THR A 142 2.08 -14.08 -14.27
C THR A 142 1.87 -13.65 -12.82
N GLU A 143 2.79 -14.02 -11.94
CA GLU A 143 2.66 -13.73 -10.51
C GLU A 143 2.90 -12.25 -10.13
N ASP A 144 3.62 -11.48 -10.99
CA ASP A 144 3.98 -10.09 -10.69
C ASP A 144 4.22 -9.27 -11.96
N THR A 145 3.83 -7.98 -11.94
CA THR A 145 3.97 -7.07 -13.09
C THR A 145 5.43 -6.77 -13.43
N ALA A 146 6.27 -6.53 -12.42
CA ALA A 146 7.68 -6.22 -12.62
C ALA A 146 8.47 -7.46 -13.05
N LEU A 147 8.11 -8.64 -12.54
CA LEU A 147 8.67 -9.91 -13.02
C LEU A 147 8.38 -10.11 -14.50
N SER A 148 7.16 -9.82 -14.97
CA SER A 148 6.82 -9.88 -16.39
C SER A 148 7.73 -9.00 -17.24
N ALA A 149 7.95 -7.75 -16.81
CA ALA A 149 8.87 -6.83 -17.47
C ALA A 149 10.30 -7.36 -17.49
N LYS A 150 10.79 -7.89 -16.36
CA LYS A 150 12.11 -8.52 -16.26
C LYS A 150 12.25 -9.71 -17.23
N MET A 151 11.23 -10.56 -17.34
CA MET A 151 11.25 -11.72 -18.25
C MET A 151 11.27 -11.28 -19.72
N VAL A 152 10.46 -10.28 -20.12
CA VAL A 152 10.48 -9.71 -21.48
C VAL A 152 11.88 -9.20 -21.83
N HIS A 153 12.53 -8.47 -20.91
CA HIS A 153 13.90 -8.00 -21.08
C HIS A 153 14.90 -9.16 -21.21
N GLN A 154 14.91 -10.11 -20.26
CA GLN A 154 15.86 -11.22 -20.23
C GLN A 154 15.79 -12.12 -21.46
N HIS A 155 14.59 -12.40 -21.94
CA HIS A 155 14.38 -13.22 -23.14
C HIS A 155 14.60 -12.44 -24.46
N ARG A 156 14.86 -11.13 -24.37
CA ARG A 156 14.99 -10.24 -25.55
C ARG A 156 13.86 -10.46 -26.56
N SER A 157 12.64 -10.70 -26.06
CA SER A 157 11.49 -11.03 -26.90
C SER A 157 11.16 -9.87 -27.84
N LYS A 158 10.94 -10.19 -29.12
CA LYS A 158 10.44 -9.24 -30.12
C LYS A 158 8.93 -9.32 -30.32
N HIS A 159 8.26 -10.25 -29.64
CA HIS A 159 6.83 -10.53 -29.83
C HIS A 159 6.05 -10.51 -28.51
N ALA A 160 6.72 -10.33 -27.38
CA ALA A 160 6.08 -10.20 -26.08
C ALA A 160 6.22 -8.79 -25.51
N ALA A 161 5.12 -8.29 -24.94
CA ALA A 161 5.10 -7.07 -24.15
C ALA A 161 4.77 -7.39 -22.68
N ALA A 162 5.10 -6.49 -21.77
CA ALA A 162 4.69 -6.56 -20.38
C ALA A 162 3.83 -5.34 -20.00
N ILE A 163 2.88 -5.53 -19.06
CA ILE A 163 2.21 -4.41 -18.42
C ILE A 163 2.83 -4.23 -17.04
N ALA A 164 3.48 -3.08 -16.81
CA ALA A 164 4.15 -2.80 -15.55
C ALA A 164 4.31 -1.30 -15.28
N SER A 165 5.00 -0.97 -14.18
CA SER A 165 5.32 0.39 -13.77
C SER A 165 6.35 1.04 -14.72
N LYS A 166 6.40 2.37 -14.73
CA LYS A 166 7.47 3.09 -15.41
C LYS A 166 8.85 2.78 -14.84
N LEU A 167 8.92 2.51 -13.52
CA LEU A 167 10.16 2.13 -12.86
C LEU A 167 10.71 0.80 -13.41
N ALA A 168 9.83 -0.18 -13.71
CA ALA A 168 10.25 -1.43 -14.33
C ALA A 168 10.85 -1.18 -15.73
N ALA A 169 10.27 -0.25 -16.51
CA ALA A 169 10.84 0.14 -17.79
C ALA A 169 12.26 0.73 -17.62
N GLU A 170 12.46 1.63 -16.66
CA GLU A 170 13.76 2.24 -16.35
C GLU A 170 14.81 1.20 -15.92
N LEU A 171 14.43 0.28 -15.03
CA LEU A 171 15.36 -0.73 -14.46
C LEU A 171 15.74 -1.82 -15.46
N PHE A 172 14.84 -2.17 -16.36
CA PHE A 172 15.05 -3.27 -17.32
C PHE A 172 15.28 -2.76 -18.75
N GLU A 173 15.57 -1.47 -18.92
CA GLU A 173 15.89 -0.86 -20.23
C GLU A 173 14.84 -1.19 -21.29
N LEU A 174 13.55 -1.12 -20.91
CA LEU A 174 12.44 -1.35 -21.82
C LEU A 174 11.85 -0.01 -22.30
N ASP A 175 11.38 -0.01 -23.54
CA ASP A 175 10.63 1.13 -24.10
C ASP A 175 9.19 1.11 -23.59
N VAL A 176 8.67 2.29 -23.24
CA VAL A 176 7.26 2.50 -22.96
C VAL A 176 6.52 2.71 -24.28
N LEU A 177 5.93 1.66 -24.83
CA LEU A 177 5.24 1.72 -26.11
C LEU A 177 3.89 2.44 -26.01
N ALA A 178 3.16 2.21 -24.92
CA ALA A 178 1.94 2.93 -24.59
C ALA A 178 1.86 3.22 -23.08
N PRO A 179 1.83 4.50 -22.69
CA PRO A 179 1.74 4.88 -21.28
C PRO A 179 0.30 4.87 -20.78
N SER A 180 0.13 4.56 -19.49
CA SER A 180 -1.15 4.69 -18.76
C SER A 180 -2.31 4.01 -19.47
N ILE A 181 -2.16 2.75 -19.85
CA ILE A 181 -3.17 2.00 -20.61
C ILE A 181 -4.35 1.49 -19.77
N GLN A 182 -4.32 1.64 -18.44
CA GLN A 182 -5.44 1.26 -17.58
C GLN A 182 -6.70 2.09 -17.90
N THR A 183 -7.87 1.43 -17.88
CA THR A 183 -9.18 2.05 -18.14
C THR A 183 -9.48 3.17 -17.15
N MET A 184 -9.43 2.86 -15.85
CA MET A 184 -9.67 3.83 -14.80
C MET A 184 -8.40 4.61 -14.45
N LYS A 185 -8.36 5.90 -14.79
CA LYS A 185 -7.19 6.77 -14.53
C LYS A 185 -7.02 7.14 -13.05
N ASN A 186 -8.11 7.18 -12.29
CA ASN A 186 -8.12 7.40 -10.84
C ASN A 186 -7.93 6.08 -10.10
N ASN A 187 -6.75 5.49 -10.26
CA ASN A 187 -6.35 4.23 -9.63
C ASN A 187 -5.23 4.52 -8.61
N PHE A 188 -5.54 4.36 -7.34
CA PHE A 188 -4.60 4.62 -6.25
C PHE A 188 -4.43 3.37 -5.39
N THR A 189 -3.20 3.07 -5.03
CA THR A 189 -2.90 2.06 -4.00
C THR A 189 -2.35 2.75 -2.76
N ARG A 190 -2.92 2.44 -1.62
CA ARG A 190 -2.45 2.88 -0.32
C ARG A 190 -1.43 1.89 0.20
N PHE A 191 -0.24 2.39 0.53
CA PHE A 191 0.84 1.63 1.14
C PHE A 191 1.10 2.15 2.55
N LEU A 192 1.32 1.22 3.48
CA LEU A 192 1.73 1.51 4.84
C LEU A 192 3.24 1.32 4.98
N VAL A 193 3.87 2.23 5.69
CA VAL A 193 5.27 2.12 6.13
C VAL A 193 5.28 1.44 7.49
N LEU A 194 5.93 0.29 7.57
CA LEU A 194 5.96 -0.55 8.76
C LEU A 194 7.35 -0.57 9.39
N GLN A 195 7.41 -0.34 10.69
CA GLN A 195 8.63 -0.47 11.49
C GLN A 195 8.36 -1.32 12.74
N ARG A 196 9.42 -1.84 13.35
CA ARG A 196 9.33 -2.52 14.64
C ARG A 196 8.95 -1.53 15.73
N GLU A 197 8.14 -1.96 16.66
CA GLU A 197 7.60 -1.10 17.73
C GLU A 197 8.69 -0.34 18.51
N LYS A 198 9.84 -0.99 18.76
CA LYS A 198 10.97 -0.36 19.47
C LYS A 198 11.74 0.69 18.66
N GLU A 199 11.53 0.71 17.36
CA GLU A 199 12.19 1.61 16.41
C GLU A 199 11.22 2.64 15.83
N ALA A 200 9.92 2.46 16.11
CA ALA A 200 8.90 3.40 15.68
C ALA A 200 9.09 4.73 16.41
N ILE A 201 9.31 5.78 15.62
CA ILE A 201 9.44 7.15 16.14
C ILE A 201 8.07 7.72 16.43
N ASP A 202 7.98 8.50 17.51
CA ASP A 202 6.80 9.33 17.74
C ASP A 202 6.77 10.47 16.71
N ILE A 203 5.59 10.69 16.11
CA ILE A 203 5.42 11.70 15.05
C ILE A 203 4.66 12.89 15.62
N PRO A 204 5.35 14.00 15.93
CA PRO A 204 4.75 15.13 16.65
C PRO A 204 3.54 15.76 15.95
N MET A 205 3.47 15.66 14.62
CA MET A 205 2.36 16.19 13.79
C MET A 205 1.44 15.11 13.27
N ALA A 206 1.33 14.00 14.01
CA ALA A 206 0.40 12.93 13.64
C ALA A 206 -1.04 13.43 13.71
N ASN A 207 -1.81 13.12 12.67
CA ASN A 207 -3.22 13.50 12.53
C ASN A 207 -4.09 12.31 12.10
N LYS A 208 -3.52 11.10 12.12
CA LYS A 208 -4.23 9.87 11.74
C LYS A 208 -3.79 8.70 12.61
N SER A 209 -4.71 7.83 12.93
CA SER A 209 -4.45 6.56 13.62
C SER A 209 -5.18 5.43 12.93
N SER A 210 -4.48 4.32 12.69
CA SER A 210 -5.11 3.07 12.28
C SER A 210 -5.26 2.17 13.49
N ILE A 211 -6.48 1.72 13.75
CA ILE A 211 -6.81 0.87 14.90
C ILE A 211 -7.54 -0.41 14.46
N TYR A 212 -7.49 -1.40 15.31
CA TYR A 212 -8.37 -2.56 15.26
C TYR A 212 -9.07 -2.68 16.60
N PHE A 213 -10.37 -2.92 16.60
CA PHE A 213 -11.13 -3.16 17.83
C PHE A 213 -12.12 -4.31 17.64
N GLN A 214 -12.43 -4.98 18.76
CA GLN A 214 -13.47 -6.01 18.83
C GLN A 214 -14.54 -5.56 19.80
N THR A 215 -15.80 -5.67 19.41
CA THR A 215 -16.93 -5.39 20.30
C THR A 215 -17.51 -6.68 20.84
N ASN A 216 -18.20 -6.60 21.98
CA ASN A 216 -19.12 -7.65 22.39
C ASN A 216 -20.25 -7.74 21.34
N HIS A 217 -20.86 -8.93 21.20
CA HIS A 217 -21.91 -9.15 20.19
C HIS A 217 -23.28 -8.71 20.74
N SER A 218 -23.41 -7.42 21.08
CA SER A 218 -24.67 -6.82 21.57
C SER A 218 -25.29 -5.86 20.55
N LYS A 219 -26.62 -5.75 20.58
CA LYS A 219 -27.36 -4.85 19.67
C LYS A 219 -26.92 -3.41 19.85
N GLY A 220 -26.56 -2.73 18.74
CA GLY A 220 -26.20 -1.31 18.72
C GLY A 220 -24.81 -0.97 19.24
N ILE A 221 -24.00 -1.93 19.65
CA ILE A 221 -22.69 -1.66 20.24
C ILE A 221 -21.73 -0.96 19.27
N LEU A 222 -21.71 -1.37 17.99
CA LEU A 222 -20.92 -0.69 16.96
C LEU A 222 -21.37 0.77 16.79
N ALA A 223 -22.69 1.02 16.76
CA ALA A 223 -23.21 2.38 16.68
C ALA A 223 -22.73 3.25 17.85
N LYS A 224 -22.70 2.71 19.08
CA LYS A 224 -22.17 3.44 20.24
C LYS A 224 -20.69 3.78 20.09
N VAL A 225 -19.87 2.85 19.59
CA VAL A 225 -18.43 3.12 19.30
C VAL A 225 -18.30 4.23 18.27
N LEU A 226 -19.09 4.19 17.20
CA LEU A 226 -19.06 5.22 16.16
C LEU A 226 -19.53 6.58 16.67
N THR A 227 -20.51 6.61 17.59
CA THR A 227 -20.96 7.84 18.23
C THR A 227 -19.84 8.46 19.08
N VAL A 228 -19.12 7.65 19.89
CA VAL A 228 -17.98 8.16 20.67
C VAL A 228 -16.91 8.78 19.76
N ILE A 229 -16.61 8.15 18.62
CA ILE A 229 -15.65 8.68 17.64
C ILE A 229 -16.14 10.02 17.07
N ALA A 230 -17.42 10.09 16.69
CA ALA A 230 -18.03 11.31 16.14
C ALA A 230 -18.09 12.45 17.15
N ASP A 231 -18.49 12.18 18.39
CA ASP A 231 -18.60 13.17 19.47
C ASP A 231 -17.25 13.77 19.85
N ALA A 232 -16.14 13.02 19.67
CA ALA A 232 -14.77 13.54 19.81
C ALA A 232 -14.33 14.41 18.62
N GLY A 233 -15.17 14.62 17.60
CA GLY A 233 -14.83 15.39 16.40
C GLY A 233 -13.83 14.70 15.48
N ILE A 234 -13.76 13.37 15.52
CA ILE A 234 -12.86 12.57 14.68
C ILE A 234 -13.57 12.12 13.40
N ASN A 235 -12.93 12.33 12.25
CA ASN A 235 -13.37 11.76 10.99
C ASN A 235 -12.97 10.29 10.89
N LEU A 236 -13.94 9.42 10.59
CA LEU A 236 -13.72 8.01 10.31
C LEU A 236 -13.54 7.81 8.81
N SER A 237 -12.28 7.83 8.34
CA SER A 237 -11.99 7.72 6.91
C SER A 237 -12.02 6.28 6.39
N LYS A 238 -12.01 5.29 7.29
CA LYS A 238 -12.17 3.87 6.96
C LYS A 238 -12.83 3.10 8.08
N LEU A 239 -13.73 2.20 7.70
CA LEU A 239 -14.27 1.16 8.58
C LEU A 239 -14.40 -0.15 7.79
N GLN A 240 -13.71 -1.19 8.24
CA GLN A 240 -13.73 -2.50 7.61
C GLN A 240 -14.02 -3.59 8.64
N SER A 241 -15.14 -4.26 8.52
CA SER A 241 -15.44 -5.43 9.33
C SER A 241 -14.69 -6.66 8.85
N MET A 242 -14.36 -7.55 9.78
CA MET A 242 -13.70 -8.80 9.48
C MET A 242 -14.12 -9.89 10.46
N PRO A 243 -14.48 -11.09 9.99
CA PRO A 243 -14.84 -12.19 10.89
C PRO A 243 -13.61 -12.59 11.72
N ILE A 244 -13.85 -12.87 12.99
CA ILE A 244 -12.82 -13.37 13.91
C ILE A 244 -12.71 -14.88 13.70
N PRO A 245 -11.57 -15.41 13.21
CA PRO A 245 -11.39 -16.83 12.99
C PRO A 245 -11.66 -17.66 14.26
N GLY A 246 -12.39 -18.77 14.11
CA GLY A 246 -12.73 -19.66 15.23
C GLY A 246 -13.84 -19.17 16.14
N SER A 247 -14.48 -18.05 15.83
CA SER A 247 -15.65 -17.54 16.55
C SER A 247 -16.93 -17.69 15.72
N ASN A 248 -18.08 -17.92 16.39
CA ASN A 248 -19.37 -18.01 15.75
C ASN A 248 -19.84 -16.63 15.31
N PHE A 249 -19.47 -16.19 14.07
CA PHE A 249 -19.88 -14.93 13.46
C PHE A 249 -19.63 -13.68 14.32
N LYS A 250 -18.56 -13.67 15.12
CA LYS A 250 -18.07 -12.45 15.76
C LYS A 250 -17.14 -11.69 14.81
N TYR A 251 -17.15 -10.35 14.93
CA TYR A 251 -16.42 -9.47 14.03
C TYR A 251 -15.47 -8.56 14.81
N GLY A 252 -14.32 -8.33 14.22
CA GLY A 252 -13.45 -7.23 14.54
C GLY A 252 -13.53 -6.16 13.46
N PHE A 253 -13.12 -4.95 13.79
CA PHE A 253 -13.22 -3.78 12.93
C PHE A 253 -11.87 -3.10 12.82
N TYR A 254 -11.43 -2.89 11.57
CA TYR A 254 -10.32 -2.00 11.25
C TYR A 254 -10.89 -0.62 10.96
N ALA A 255 -10.30 0.40 11.57
CA ALA A 255 -10.72 1.78 11.41
C ALA A 255 -9.53 2.72 11.27
N ASP A 256 -9.68 3.73 10.41
CA ASP A 256 -8.75 4.85 10.32
C ASP A 256 -9.43 6.11 10.87
N LEU A 257 -8.83 6.68 11.88
CA LEU A 257 -9.29 7.84 12.62
C LEU A 257 -8.44 9.05 12.24
N GLU A 258 -9.06 10.11 11.74
CA GLU A 258 -8.38 11.37 11.38
C GLU A 258 -8.79 12.44 12.39
N PHE A 259 -7.81 13.09 12.99
CA PHE A 259 -7.98 14.05 14.07
C PHE A 259 -7.08 15.29 13.86
N GLU A 260 -7.47 16.39 14.46
CA GLU A 260 -6.67 17.64 14.44
C GLU A 260 -5.72 17.71 15.64
N GLN A 261 -6.15 17.18 16.78
CA GLN A 261 -5.39 17.21 18.04
C GLN A 261 -5.31 15.80 18.65
N ARG A 262 -4.15 15.47 19.18
CA ARG A 262 -3.92 14.17 19.82
C ARG A 262 -4.91 13.87 20.95
N ALA A 263 -5.33 14.88 21.71
CA ALA A 263 -6.30 14.74 22.80
C ALA A 263 -7.65 14.14 22.33
N GLN A 264 -8.06 14.39 21.09
CA GLN A 264 -9.28 13.80 20.53
C GLN A 264 -9.15 12.27 20.43
N LEU A 265 -8.00 11.77 19.96
CA LEU A 265 -7.73 10.34 19.89
C LEU A 265 -7.73 9.72 21.31
N ASP A 266 -7.08 10.36 22.27
CA ASP A 266 -7.00 9.88 23.64
C ASP A 266 -8.41 9.79 24.26
N GLN A 267 -9.27 10.80 24.02
CA GLN A 267 -10.68 10.79 24.43
C GLN A 267 -11.45 9.61 23.81
N VAL A 268 -11.24 9.31 22.51
CA VAL A 268 -11.87 8.15 21.86
C VAL A 268 -11.40 6.86 22.51
N MET A 269 -10.09 6.71 22.73
CA MET A 269 -9.53 5.48 23.31
C MET A 269 -10.11 5.19 24.70
N GLU A 270 -10.27 6.20 25.56
CA GLU A 270 -10.93 6.08 26.87
C GLU A 270 -12.43 5.76 26.70
N GLY A 271 -13.12 6.47 25.80
CA GLY A 271 -14.56 6.33 25.59
C GLY A 271 -15.00 4.97 25.04
N ILE A 272 -14.14 4.31 24.23
CA ILE A 272 -14.44 2.99 23.67
C ILE A 272 -13.98 1.81 24.54
N GLU A 273 -13.22 2.04 25.59
CA GLU A 273 -12.66 0.97 26.44
C GLU A 273 -13.76 0.04 26.99
N SER A 274 -14.83 0.61 27.54
CA SER A 274 -15.97 -0.16 28.08
C SER A 274 -16.88 -0.78 27.01
N LEU A 275 -16.78 -0.33 25.74
CA LEU A 275 -17.59 -0.78 24.61
C LEU A 275 -16.91 -1.87 23.78
N THR A 276 -15.62 -2.13 24.03
CA THR A 276 -14.79 -3.04 23.26
C THR A 276 -14.18 -4.13 24.13
N ASN A 277 -13.99 -5.32 23.55
CA ASN A 277 -13.30 -6.43 24.22
C ASN A 277 -11.78 -6.28 24.09
N SER A 278 -11.32 -5.64 23.04
CA SER A 278 -9.91 -5.34 22.79
C SER A 278 -9.76 -4.22 21.78
N VAL A 279 -8.73 -3.42 21.97
CA VAL A 279 -8.31 -2.40 21.01
C VAL A 279 -6.81 -2.57 20.74
N LYS A 280 -6.40 -2.50 19.49
CA LYS A 280 -5.00 -2.47 19.09
C LYS A 280 -4.76 -1.25 18.20
N VAL A 281 -3.86 -0.38 18.61
CA VAL A 281 -3.37 0.73 17.79
C VAL A 281 -2.22 0.22 16.94
N PHE A 282 -2.41 0.22 15.62
CA PHE A 282 -1.35 -0.14 14.68
C PHE A 282 -0.31 0.94 14.53
N GLY A 283 -0.72 2.21 14.61
CA GLY A 283 0.16 3.35 14.52
C GLY A 283 -0.60 4.67 14.63
N ILE A 284 0.16 5.70 14.92
CA ILE A 284 -0.29 7.08 14.96
C ILE A 284 0.71 7.86 14.14
N TYR A 285 0.27 8.44 13.02
CA TYR A 285 1.14 8.96 11.99
C TYR A 285 0.48 10.12 11.25
N GLN A 286 1.23 10.78 10.39
CA GLN A 286 0.70 11.83 9.53
C GLN A 286 0.00 11.21 8.31
N SER A 287 -1.19 11.69 7.98
CA SER A 287 -1.90 11.33 6.75
C SER A 287 -1.02 11.47 5.51
N GLY A 288 -0.99 10.43 4.71
CA GLY A 288 -0.20 10.37 3.49
C GLY A 288 -0.72 11.30 2.40
N LYS A 289 0.17 11.62 1.46
CA LYS A 289 -0.17 12.39 0.26
C LYS A 289 -0.25 11.48 -0.95
N ILE A 290 -1.03 11.90 -1.94
CA ILE A 290 -1.05 11.26 -3.26
C ILE A 290 0.25 11.61 -3.98
N VAL A 291 0.95 10.58 -4.47
CA VAL A 291 2.17 10.71 -5.27
C VAL A 291 1.99 9.98 -6.62
N LYS A 292 2.75 10.39 -7.64
CA LYS A 292 2.73 9.72 -8.95
C LYS A 292 3.53 8.43 -8.89
N GLY A 293 2.99 7.37 -9.52
CA GLY A 293 3.64 6.09 -9.72
C GLY A 293 4.43 6.02 -11.02
#